data_efc49bfc4ff0b8819ef95c34e17cbeba
#
_entry.id   efc49bfc4ff0b8819ef95c34e17cbeba
#
_cell.length_a   1.000
_cell.length_b   1.000
_cell.length_c   1.000
_cell.angle_alpha   90.00
_cell.angle_beta   90.00
_cell.angle_gamma   90.00
#
_symmetry.space_group_name_H-M   'P 1'
#
loop_
_entity.id
_entity.type
_entity.pdbx_description
1 polymer ?
#
loop_
_entity_poly.entity_id
_entity_poly.type
_entity_poly.pdbx_seq_one_letter_code
_entity_poly.pdbx_strand_id
1 'polypeptide(L)'
;MKEKAKKDIIQFLRKSINVFAWSHDDMPGIDPNVITHWLNVYPSSKPVRQKKRVFAPERDKAIKEEVQKLTTAQFILEVYYPNWLANVVMVKKANGKWRMCVDFTDLNKACPKDSYPLPHNDQLVDSTAGHQLLSFMDAFSRYN
;
A
#
# COMPACT_ATOMS: atom_id res chain seq x y z
N MET A 1 32.57 -0.17 0.04
CA MET A 1 32.30 1.25 0.37
C MET A 1 33.43 1.76 1.25
N LYS A 2 33.96 2.97 0.98
CA LYS A 2 35.00 3.57 1.83
C LYS A 2 34.45 3.89 3.21
N GLU A 3 35.16 3.66 4.29
CA GLU A 3 34.73 3.86 5.68
C GLU A 3 34.18 5.28 5.95
N LYS A 4 34.81 6.28 5.35
CA LYS A 4 34.31 7.67 5.43
C LYS A 4 32.88 7.81 4.88
N ALA A 5 32.63 7.34 3.65
CA ALA A 5 31.31 7.42 3.02
C ALA A 5 30.24 6.67 3.84
N LYS A 6 30.60 5.54 4.47
CA LYS A 6 29.70 4.82 5.37
C LYS A 6 29.32 5.65 6.59
N LYS A 7 30.28 6.30 7.23
CA LYS A 7 30.05 7.18 8.38
C LYS A 7 29.16 8.38 8.00
N ASP A 8 29.43 9.00 6.86
CA ASP A 8 28.68 10.16 6.38
C ASP A 8 27.21 9.78 6.10
N ILE A 9 26.96 8.64 5.46
CA ILE A 9 25.61 8.11 5.22
C ILE A 9 24.88 7.82 6.54
N ILE A 10 25.54 7.14 7.49
CA ILE A 10 24.93 6.84 8.79
C ILE A 10 24.57 8.13 9.53
N GLN A 11 25.45 9.13 9.49
CA GLN A 11 25.19 10.41 10.14
C GLN A 11 24.02 11.15 9.46
N PHE A 12 23.95 11.13 8.14
CA PHE A 12 22.85 11.70 7.38
C PHE A 12 21.51 11.02 7.74
N LEU A 13 21.46 9.69 7.72
CA LEU A 13 20.24 8.94 8.07
C LEU A 13 19.78 9.22 9.51
N ARG A 14 20.72 9.31 10.46
CA ARG A 14 20.39 9.66 11.85
C ARG A 14 19.84 11.07 12.01
N LYS A 15 20.30 12.03 11.22
CA LYS A 15 19.78 13.40 11.21
C LYS A 15 18.40 13.50 10.56
N SER A 16 18.09 12.58 9.65
CA SER A 16 16.88 12.60 8.83
C SER A 16 15.89 11.49 9.21
N ILE A 17 15.98 10.98 10.45
CA ILE A 17 15.17 9.85 10.90
C ILE A 17 13.66 10.14 10.84
N ASN A 18 13.29 11.40 11.02
CA ASN A 18 11.91 11.88 11.01
C ASN A 18 11.26 11.95 9.62
N VAL A 19 12.03 11.73 8.54
CA VAL A 19 11.46 11.64 7.18
C VAL A 19 11.13 10.21 6.78
N PHE A 20 11.42 9.23 7.66
CA PHE A 20 11.11 7.82 7.44
C PHE A 20 9.95 7.40 8.34
N ALA A 21 9.00 6.67 7.77
CA ALA A 21 7.93 6.04 8.54
C ALA A 21 8.38 4.66 9.04
N TRP A 22 8.26 4.41 10.33
CA TRP A 22 8.57 3.14 11.01
C TRP A 22 7.32 2.45 11.51
N SER A 23 6.25 3.22 11.69
CA SER A 23 4.93 2.78 12.12
C SER A 23 3.84 3.51 11.35
N HIS A 24 2.59 3.08 11.50
CA HIS A 24 1.45 3.80 10.92
C HIS A 24 1.27 5.18 11.53
N ASP A 25 1.66 5.37 12.79
CA ASP A 25 1.56 6.67 13.48
C ASP A 25 2.50 7.74 12.89
N ASP A 26 3.56 7.30 12.20
CA ASP A 26 4.48 8.19 11.49
C ASP A 26 3.92 8.69 10.14
N MET A 27 2.71 8.26 9.78
CA MET A 27 2.05 8.59 8.52
C MET A 27 0.71 9.30 8.78
N PRO A 28 0.72 10.56 9.25
CA PRO A 28 -0.52 11.28 9.60
C PRO A 28 -1.43 11.59 8.40
N GLY A 29 -0.93 11.32 7.17
CA GLY A 29 -1.64 11.64 5.95
C GLY A 29 -1.63 13.14 5.62
N ILE A 30 -2.42 13.51 4.63
CA ILE A 30 -2.63 14.91 4.23
C ILE A 30 -3.95 15.38 4.82
N ASP A 31 -3.97 16.60 5.38
CA ASP A 31 -5.20 17.21 5.90
C ASP A 31 -6.28 17.21 4.80
N PRO A 32 -7.47 16.64 5.04
CA PRO A 32 -8.57 16.60 4.06
C PRO A 32 -9.00 18.00 3.57
N ASN A 33 -8.73 19.05 4.34
CA ASN A 33 -8.99 20.43 3.91
C ASN A 33 -8.00 20.91 2.84
N VAL A 34 -6.84 20.28 2.73
CA VAL A 34 -5.85 20.59 1.68
C VAL A 34 -6.19 19.87 0.39
N ILE A 35 -6.40 18.57 0.47
CA ILE A 35 -6.78 17.75 -0.68
C ILE A 35 -7.41 16.43 -0.23
N THR A 36 -8.43 15.99 -0.96
CA THR A 36 -8.98 14.63 -0.86
C THR A 36 -8.94 13.98 -2.24
N HIS A 37 -8.62 12.69 -2.27
CA HIS A 37 -8.66 11.91 -3.50
C HIS A 37 -10.03 11.24 -3.67
N TRP A 38 -10.64 11.43 -4.84
CA TRP A 38 -11.89 10.77 -5.21
C TRP A 38 -11.62 9.76 -6.32
N LEU A 39 -12.20 8.58 -6.17
CA LEU A 39 -12.15 7.58 -7.23
C LEU A 39 -12.93 8.07 -8.45
N ASN A 40 -12.27 8.07 -9.60
CA ASN A 40 -12.87 8.47 -10.87
C ASN A 40 -13.65 7.28 -11.48
N VAL A 41 -14.80 6.97 -10.91
CA VAL A 41 -15.68 5.90 -11.41
C VAL A 41 -16.51 6.42 -12.58
N TYR A 42 -16.56 5.69 -13.70
CA TYR A 42 -17.42 6.05 -14.81
C TYR A 42 -18.87 6.15 -14.36
N PRO A 43 -19.59 7.25 -14.68
CA PRO A 43 -21.00 7.44 -14.28
C PRO A 43 -21.95 6.33 -14.77
N SER A 44 -21.60 5.68 -15.87
CA SER A 44 -22.37 4.56 -16.45
C SER A 44 -22.09 3.22 -15.75
N SER A 45 -21.07 3.14 -14.90
CA SER A 45 -20.72 1.89 -14.20
C SER A 45 -21.68 1.59 -13.07
N LYS A 46 -22.21 0.37 -13.05
CA LYS A 46 -23.06 -0.08 -11.94
C LYS A 46 -22.19 -0.65 -10.82
N PRO A 47 -22.45 -0.27 -9.56
CA PRO A 47 -21.75 -0.84 -8.42
C PRO A 47 -21.92 -2.36 -8.34
N VAL A 48 -20.81 -3.04 -8.03
CA VAL A 48 -20.78 -4.50 -7.85
C VAL A 48 -20.62 -4.82 -6.37
N ARG A 49 -21.49 -5.72 -5.89
CA ARG A 49 -21.42 -6.24 -4.52
C ARG A 49 -21.04 -7.71 -4.58
N GLN A 50 -19.76 -8.01 -4.39
CA GLN A 50 -19.28 -9.39 -4.40
C GLN A 50 -19.90 -10.19 -3.24
N LYS A 51 -20.31 -11.43 -3.51
CA LYS A 51 -20.80 -12.33 -2.47
C LYS A 51 -19.68 -12.64 -1.48
N LYS A 52 -19.97 -12.51 -0.18
CA LYS A 52 -19.00 -12.79 0.89
C LYS A 52 -18.39 -14.18 0.75
N ARG A 53 -17.06 -14.25 0.76
CA ARG A 53 -16.30 -15.50 0.82
C ARG A 53 -16.25 -16.02 2.25
N VAL A 54 -16.30 -17.34 2.41
CA VAL A 54 -16.12 -18.01 3.70
C VAL A 54 -14.68 -18.51 3.76
N PHE A 55 -14.00 -18.22 4.87
CA PHE A 55 -12.62 -18.62 5.10
C PHE A 55 -12.51 -19.65 6.22
N ALA A 56 -11.43 -20.41 6.23
CA ALA A 56 -11.09 -21.23 7.38
C ALA A 56 -10.77 -20.36 8.62
N PRO A 57 -11.00 -20.87 9.85
CA PRO A 57 -10.86 -20.09 11.08
C PRO A 57 -9.51 -19.37 11.25
N GLU A 58 -8.43 -19.99 10.80
CA GLU A 58 -7.09 -19.37 10.82
C GLU A 58 -7.02 -18.08 10.00
N ARG A 59 -7.62 -18.10 8.79
CA ARG A 59 -7.66 -16.92 7.91
C ARG A 59 -8.60 -15.85 8.45
N ASP A 60 -9.75 -16.25 8.98
CA ASP A 60 -10.69 -15.31 9.60
C ASP A 60 -10.06 -14.58 10.77
N LYS A 61 -9.26 -15.28 11.60
CA LYS A 61 -8.50 -14.66 12.67
C LYS A 61 -7.52 -13.64 12.16
N ALA A 62 -6.72 -13.99 11.14
CA ALA A 62 -5.75 -13.07 10.54
C ALA A 62 -6.42 -11.85 9.88
N ILE A 63 -7.60 -12.02 9.26
CA ILE A 63 -8.38 -10.91 8.71
C ILE A 63 -8.84 -9.97 9.84
N LYS A 64 -9.39 -10.51 10.93
CA LYS A 64 -9.85 -9.71 12.07
C LYS A 64 -8.72 -8.89 12.70
N GLU A 65 -7.56 -9.51 12.88
CA GLU A 65 -6.38 -8.85 13.43
C GLU A 65 -5.91 -7.69 12.54
N GLU A 66 -5.86 -7.89 11.22
CA GLU A 66 -5.45 -6.85 10.28
C GLU A 66 -6.48 -5.72 10.18
N VAL A 67 -7.77 -6.04 10.11
CA VAL A 67 -8.86 -5.05 10.12
C VAL A 67 -8.80 -4.22 11.40
N GLN A 68 -8.64 -4.85 12.57
CA GLN A 68 -8.53 -4.13 13.84
C GLN A 68 -7.34 -3.17 13.85
N LYS A 69 -6.20 -3.61 13.34
CA LYS A 69 -5.00 -2.79 13.23
C LYS A 69 -5.23 -1.56 12.33
N LEU A 70 -5.81 -1.76 11.14
CA LEU A 70 -6.08 -0.68 10.19
C LEU A 70 -7.14 0.31 10.71
N THR A 71 -8.16 -0.20 11.42
CA THR A 71 -9.19 0.64 12.07
C THR A 71 -8.59 1.48 13.19
N THR A 72 -7.74 0.86 14.03
CA THR A 72 -7.06 1.57 15.11
C THR A 72 -6.12 2.66 14.58
N ALA A 73 -5.45 2.39 13.46
CA ALA A 73 -4.59 3.36 12.77
C ALA A 73 -5.39 4.38 11.92
N GLN A 74 -6.71 4.34 11.93
CA GLN A 74 -7.60 5.24 11.16
C GLN A 74 -7.45 5.18 9.64
N PHE A 75 -6.86 4.11 9.09
CA PHE A 75 -6.76 3.89 7.64
C PHE A 75 -8.06 3.43 7.01
N ILE A 76 -8.92 2.77 7.79
CA ILE A 76 -10.25 2.32 7.36
C ILE A 76 -11.30 2.70 8.39
N LEU A 77 -12.51 2.94 7.90
CA LEU A 77 -13.67 3.27 8.71
C LEU A 77 -14.79 2.27 8.44
N GLU A 78 -15.59 1.99 9.46
CA GLU A 78 -16.82 1.23 9.28
C GLU A 78 -17.87 2.08 8.57
N VAL A 79 -18.48 1.51 7.53
CA VAL A 79 -19.55 2.17 6.76
C VAL A 79 -20.77 1.27 6.65
N TYR A 80 -21.96 1.87 6.65
CA TYR A 80 -23.21 1.17 6.50
C TYR A 80 -23.70 1.27 5.05
N TYR A 81 -24.24 0.15 4.53
CA TYR A 81 -24.84 0.06 3.18
C TYR A 81 -23.95 0.54 2.04
N PRO A 82 -22.68 0.09 1.95
CA PRO A 82 -21.81 0.52 0.87
C PRO A 82 -22.36 0.07 -0.49
N ASN A 83 -22.17 0.90 -1.51
CA ASN A 83 -22.57 0.56 -2.89
C ASN A 83 -21.65 -0.49 -3.50
N TRP A 84 -20.35 -0.41 -3.25
CA TRP A 84 -19.33 -1.35 -3.71
C TRP A 84 -18.94 -2.28 -2.57
N LEU A 85 -18.86 -3.58 -2.85
CA LEU A 85 -18.34 -4.57 -1.90
C LEU A 85 -17.33 -5.47 -2.60
N ALA A 86 -16.11 -5.48 -2.09
CA ALA A 86 -15.03 -6.34 -2.54
C ALA A 86 -14.65 -7.36 -1.46
N ASN A 87 -14.25 -8.55 -1.87
CA ASN A 87 -13.76 -9.56 -0.96
C ASN A 87 -12.27 -9.36 -0.65
N VAL A 88 -11.87 -9.82 0.51
CA VAL A 88 -10.45 -9.96 0.83
C VAL A 88 -9.87 -11.22 0.18
N VAL A 89 -8.59 -11.17 -0.12
CA VAL A 89 -7.77 -12.29 -0.61
C VAL A 89 -6.61 -12.47 0.36
N MET A 90 -6.51 -13.69 0.93
CA MET A 90 -5.46 -14.01 1.89
C MET A 90 -4.31 -14.75 1.21
N VAL A 91 -3.11 -14.17 1.23
CA VAL A 91 -1.90 -14.74 0.65
C VAL A 91 -0.91 -15.08 1.76
N LYS A 92 -0.43 -16.31 1.77
CA LYS A 92 0.60 -16.73 2.73
C LYS A 92 1.98 -16.31 2.23
N LYS A 93 2.72 -15.57 3.06
CA LYS A 93 4.10 -15.15 2.75
C LYS A 93 5.07 -16.32 3.02
N ALA A 94 6.27 -16.25 2.47
CA ALA A 94 7.32 -17.24 2.69
C ALA A 94 7.68 -17.43 4.19
N ASN A 95 7.55 -16.37 5.00
CA ASN A 95 7.76 -16.42 6.46
C ASN A 95 6.57 -16.98 7.24
N GLY A 96 5.57 -17.57 6.58
CA GLY A 96 4.39 -18.17 7.20
C GLY A 96 3.29 -17.20 7.61
N LYS A 97 3.53 -15.89 7.60
CA LYS A 97 2.52 -14.88 7.94
C LYS A 97 1.53 -14.66 6.79
N TRP A 98 0.30 -14.29 7.13
CA TRP A 98 -0.72 -13.93 6.16
C TRP A 98 -0.57 -12.47 5.72
N ARG A 99 -0.84 -12.22 4.43
CA ARG A 99 -1.07 -10.89 3.89
C ARG A 99 -2.53 -10.81 3.46
N MET A 100 -3.22 -9.80 3.95
CA MET A 100 -4.55 -9.45 3.48
C MET A 100 -4.42 -8.52 2.26
N CYS A 101 -5.14 -8.82 1.20
CA CYS A 101 -5.32 -7.97 0.02
C CYS A 101 -6.81 -7.80 -0.22
N VAL A 102 -7.21 -6.79 -0.98
CA VAL A 102 -8.60 -6.56 -1.38
C VAL A 102 -8.73 -6.78 -2.88
N ASP A 103 -9.78 -7.45 -3.30
CA ASP A 103 -10.07 -7.75 -4.70
C ASP A 103 -10.80 -6.57 -5.37
N PHE A 104 -10.06 -5.59 -5.81
CA PHE A 104 -10.59 -4.42 -6.51
C PHE A 104 -10.84 -4.62 -8.01
N THR A 105 -10.90 -5.87 -8.49
CA THR A 105 -11.05 -6.17 -9.93
C THR A 105 -12.25 -5.47 -10.55
N ASP A 106 -13.41 -5.50 -9.89
CA ASP A 106 -14.62 -4.88 -10.42
C ASP A 106 -14.58 -3.35 -10.35
N LEU A 107 -14.04 -2.80 -9.27
CA LEU A 107 -13.83 -1.36 -9.13
C LEU A 107 -12.83 -0.84 -10.17
N ASN A 108 -11.74 -1.55 -10.39
CA ASN A 108 -10.73 -1.20 -11.39
C ASN A 108 -11.28 -1.21 -12.83
N LYS A 109 -12.26 -2.08 -13.12
CA LYS A 109 -12.96 -2.04 -14.42
C LYS A 109 -13.86 -0.82 -14.58
N ALA A 110 -14.36 -0.29 -13.47
CA ALA A 110 -15.25 0.86 -13.45
C ALA A 110 -14.51 2.21 -13.46
N CYS A 111 -13.20 2.19 -13.26
CA CYS A 111 -12.34 3.37 -13.29
C CYS A 111 -11.52 3.43 -14.58
N PRO A 112 -11.21 4.63 -15.12
CA PRO A 112 -10.23 4.76 -16.19
C PRO A 112 -8.87 4.26 -15.71
N LYS A 113 -8.11 3.67 -16.62
CA LYS A 113 -6.73 3.29 -16.33
C LYS A 113 -5.90 4.55 -16.09
N ASP A 114 -5.00 4.47 -15.13
CA ASP A 114 -4.00 5.51 -14.94
C ASP A 114 -3.18 5.68 -16.22
N SER A 115 -3.04 6.93 -16.67
CA SER A 115 -2.26 7.27 -17.85
C SER A 115 -0.76 7.35 -17.56
N TYR A 116 -0.33 7.19 -16.28
CA TYR A 116 1.08 7.22 -15.91
C TYR A 116 1.77 5.93 -16.35
N PRO A 117 2.70 5.98 -17.32
CA PRO A 117 3.40 4.79 -17.77
C PRO A 117 4.36 4.32 -16.67
N LEU A 118 4.31 3.02 -16.36
CA LEU A 118 5.33 2.42 -15.50
C LEU A 118 6.67 2.42 -16.26
N PRO A 119 7.80 2.70 -15.57
CA PRO A 119 9.12 2.58 -16.17
C PRO A 119 9.36 1.17 -16.70
N HIS A 120 9.92 1.06 -17.89
CA HIS A 120 10.33 -0.23 -18.43
C HIS A 120 11.51 -0.79 -17.63
N ASN A 121 11.55 -2.11 -17.40
CA ASN A 121 12.61 -2.75 -16.64
C ASN A 121 14.00 -2.46 -17.22
N ASP A 122 14.13 -2.43 -18.55
CA ASP A 122 15.40 -2.12 -19.23
C ASP A 122 15.88 -0.70 -18.89
N GLN A 123 14.98 0.29 -18.86
CA GLN A 123 15.32 1.66 -18.46
C GLN A 123 15.79 1.74 -16.99
N LEU A 124 15.20 0.92 -16.11
CA LEU A 124 15.64 0.84 -14.72
C LEU A 124 17.05 0.23 -14.61
N VAL A 125 17.31 -0.83 -15.38
CA VAL A 125 18.64 -1.47 -15.44
C VAL A 125 19.67 -0.49 -15.98
N ASP A 126 19.38 0.19 -17.09
CA ASP A 126 20.27 1.17 -17.70
C ASP A 126 20.57 2.34 -16.77
N SER A 127 19.56 2.82 -16.04
CA SER A 127 19.73 3.92 -15.08
C SER A 127 20.61 3.54 -13.88
N THR A 128 20.76 2.26 -13.59
CA THR A 128 21.61 1.75 -12.49
C THR A 128 23.01 1.34 -12.98
N ALA A 129 23.22 1.26 -14.29
CA ALA A 129 24.49 0.85 -14.87
C ALA A 129 25.61 1.85 -14.50
N GLY A 130 26.80 1.33 -14.22
CA GLY A 130 27.99 2.12 -13.85
C GLY A 130 28.00 2.63 -12.40
N HIS A 131 26.95 2.45 -11.62
CA HIS A 131 26.94 2.79 -10.19
C HIS A 131 27.50 1.66 -9.34
N GLN A 132 28.46 1.96 -8.47
CA GLN A 132 29.05 0.97 -7.54
C GLN A 132 28.17 0.66 -6.33
N LEU A 133 27.23 1.53 -6.01
CA LEU A 133 26.32 1.43 -4.87
C LEU A 133 24.92 1.81 -5.31
N LEU A 134 23.95 1.00 -4.90
CA LEU A 134 22.55 1.26 -5.09
C LEU A 134 21.89 1.38 -3.71
N SER A 135 20.96 2.31 -3.57
CA SER A 135 20.09 2.41 -2.41
C SER A 135 18.64 2.18 -2.85
N PHE A 136 17.90 1.45 -2.03
CA PHE A 136 16.50 1.18 -2.29
C PHE A 136 15.67 1.81 -1.19
N MET A 137 14.67 2.59 -1.57
CA MET A 137 13.63 3.07 -0.66
C MET A 137 12.33 2.34 -0.99
N ASP A 138 11.73 1.75 0.03
CA ASP A 138 10.41 1.15 -0.08
C ASP A 138 9.39 2.03 0.62
N ALA A 139 8.21 2.19 0.01
CA ALA A 139 7.13 2.95 0.63
C ALA A 139 6.52 2.11 1.76
N PHE A 140 6.53 2.63 2.97
CA PHE A 140 5.86 1.99 4.09
C PHE A 140 4.35 1.99 3.83
N SER A 141 3.73 0.80 3.90
CA SER A 141 2.27 0.63 3.76
C SER A 141 1.68 1.29 2.49
N ARG A 142 2.27 1.03 1.34
CA ARG A 142 2.11 1.74 0.05
C ARG A 142 0.68 1.89 -0.48
N TYR A 143 -0.27 1.07 -0.06
CA TYR A 143 -1.64 1.03 -0.57
C TYR A 143 -2.69 1.02 0.55
N ASN A 144 -2.39 1.70 1.63
CA ASN A 144 -3.36 1.93 2.71
C ASN A 144 -4.02 3.28 2.54
#